data_d88d6d59162112b0edd84f738202e5b5
#
_entry.id   d88d6d59162112b0edd84f738202e5b5
#
_cell.length_a   1.000
_cell.length_b   1.000
_cell.length_c   1.000
_cell.angle_alpha   90.00
_cell.angle_beta   90.00
_cell.angle_gamma   90.00
#
_symmetry.space_group_name_H-M   'P 1'
#
loop_
_entity.id
_entity.type
_entity.pdbx_description
1 polymer ?
#
loop_
_entity_poly.entity_id
_entity_poly.type
_entity_poly.pdbx_seq_one_letter_code
_entity_poly.pdbx_strand_id
1 'polypeptide(L)'
;MESRWEFEFALYGWATGIDGNVGVRRLPTFPVDASFSDVVSHLDGAFMGTFLAKKDGWTLFADIVWSKLSADKSLDWTGLPQLSATQKLFIASGIAGYRLPVGGPGFDLSATAGFRYQRLTFDTNISSGLLPISFSQSDVKEWLDPVFGLLLQYRINDKWFLNALADIGGFGVGSKLTSQGFVSLGYNWTEAWSTAIGYRALYTDYQSVTSPSADFRYTTTIHGPFLSVAYHF
;
A
#
# COMPACT_ATOMS: atom_id res chain seq x y z
N MET A 1 8.81 28.03 -25.67
CA MET A 1 7.72 27.05 -25.69
C MET A 1 7.16 27.01 -24.29
N GLU A 2 5.87 27.32 -24.11
CA GLU A 2 5.24 27.18 -22.80
C GLU A 2 5.24 25.68 -22.46
N SER A 3 5.84 25.35 -21.32
CA SER A 3 5.83 24.00 -20.80
C SER A 3 4.39 23.62 -20.41
N ARG A 4 3.91 22.51 -20.95
CA ARG A 4 2.56 22.00 -20.75
C ARG A 4 2.57 21.00 -19.61
N TRP A 5 1.51 20.93 -18.83
CA TRP A 5 1.31 19.84 -17.88
C TRP A 5 1.03 18.54 -18.65
N GLU A 6 1.68 17.49 -18.24
CA GLU A 6 1.44 16.11 -18.66
C GLU A 6 0.80 15.38 -17.48
N PHE A 7 -0.30 14.69 -17.73
CA PHE A 7 -1.02 13.95 -16.70
C PHE A 7 -1.12 12.47 -17.05
N GLU A 8 -1.07 11.64 -16.03
CA GLU A 8 -1.28 10.20 -16.14
C GLU A 8 -2.18 9.74 -14.98
N PHE A 9 -3.18 8.95 -15.30
CA PHE A 9 -4.00 8.23 -14.32
C PHE A 9 -3.90 6.74 -14.60
N ALA A 10 -3.59 5.94 -13.57
CA ALA A 10 -3.53 4.50 -13.70
C ALA A 10 -4.40 3.79 -12.64
N LEU A 11 -5.06 2.73 -13.06
CA LEU A 11 -5.62 1.71 -12.19
C LEU A 11 -4.70 0.50 -12.19
N TYR A 12 -4.56 -0.15 -11.04
CA TYR A 12 -3.72 -1.33 -10.95
C TYR A 12 -4.27 -2.37 -9.98
N GLY A 13 -3.88 -3.61 -10.18
CA GLY A 13 -4.05 -4.71 -9.27
C GLY A 13 -2.70 -5.11 -8.68
N TRP A 14 -2.59 -5.14 -7.35
CA TRP A 14 -1.40 -5.57 -6.63
C TRP A 14 -1.67 -6.91 -5.95
N ALA A 15 -1.04 -7.96 -6.45
CA ALA A 15 -1.14 -9.32 -5.95
C ALA A 15 -0.25 -9.47 -4.71
N THR A 16 -0.80 -9.13 -3.54
CA THR A 16 -0.04 -9.00 -2.30
C THR A 16 0.07 -10.29 -1.50
N GLY A 17 1.29 -10.59 -1.01
CA GLY A 17 1.52 -11.35 0.22
C GLY A 17 1.79 -10.39 1.39
N ILE A 18 1.65 -10.87 2.61
CA ILE A 18 1.86 -10.13 3.85
C ILE A 18 2.73 -10.97 4.78
N ASP A 19 3.92 -10.48 5.09
CA ASP A 19 4.84 -11.09 6.05
C ASP A 19 5.10 -10.15 7.21
N GLY A 20 5.16 -10.67 8.43
CA GLY A 20 5.52 -9.85 9.57
C GLY A 20 4.96 -10.30 10.89
N ASN A 21 4.82 -9.35 11.80
CA ASN A 21 4.32 -9.58 13.15
C ASN A 21 3.30 -8.51 13.54
N VAL A 22 2.18 -8.96 14.09
CA VAL A 22 1.15 -8.08 14.62
C VAL A 22 0.95 -8.40 16.10
N GLY A 23 0.99 -7.37 16.94
CA GLY A 23 0.77 -7.49 18.38
C GLY A 23 -0.36 -6.57 18.81
N VAL A 24 -1.29 -7.08 19.59
CA VAL A 24 -2.42 -6.33 20.14
C VAL A 24 -2.42 -6.47 21.66
N ARG A 25 -2.37 -5.34 22.36
CA ARG A 25 -2.38 -5.27 23.83
C ARG A 25 -1.18 -6.01 24.46
N ARG A 26 -1.36 -6.65 25.60
CA ARG A 26 -0.32 -7.44 26.32
C ARG A 26 -0.11 -8.84 25.75
N LEU A 27 -0.76 -9.18 24.63
CA LEU A 27 -0.57 -10.47 24.01
C LEU A 27 0.80 -10.53 23.31
N PRO A 28 1.42 -11.72 23.23
CA PRO A 28 2.60 -11.90 22.37
C PRO A 28 2.31 -11.46 20.93
N THR A 29 3.33 -10.98 20.23
CA THR A 29 3.22 -10.72 18.79
C THR A 29 2.97 -12.02 18.05
N PHE A 30 1.99 -12.02 17.16
CA PHE A 30 1.69 -13.17 16.31
C PHE A 30 2.36 -12.99 14.95
N PRO A 31 3.08 -14.00 14.45
CA PRO A 31 3.57 -13.99 13.10
C PRO A 31 2.39 -13.99 12.12
N VAL A 32 2.46 -13.14 11.12
CA VAL A 32 1.55 -13.11 9.97
C VAL A 32 2.38 -13.49 8.76
N ASP A 33 1.98 -14.56 8.11
CA ASP A 33 2.57 -15.06 6.86
C ASP A 33 1.38 -15.48 5.99
N ALA A 34 0.96 -14.57 5.12
CA ALA A 34 -0.16 -14.77 4.22
C ALA A 34 0.32 -14.69 2.77
N SER A 35 0.22 -15.80 2.06
CA SER A 35 0.52 -15.84 0.64
C SER A 35 -0.50 -15.04 -0.17
N PHE A 36 -0.18 -14.73 -1.41
CA PHE A 36 -1.15 -14.11 -2.33
C PHE A 36 -2.46 -14.89 -2.44
N SER A 37 -2.39 -16.22 -2.49
CA SER A 37 -3.60 -17.07 -2.55
C SER A 37 -4.46 -16.94 -1.29
N ASP A 38 -3.83 -16.80 -0.12
CA ASP A 38 -4.54 -16.59 1.14
C ASP A 38 -5.22 -15.23 1.16
N VAL A 39 -4.53 -14.18 0.72
CA VAL A 39 -5.09 -12.82 0.63
C VAL A 39 -6.28 -12.80 -0.33
N VAL A 40 -6.14 -13.38 -1.54
CA VAL A 40 -7.21 -13.38 -2.55
C VAL A 40 -8.43 -14.19 -2.10
N SER A 41 -8.22 -15.32 -1.42
CA SER A 41 -9.33 -16.15 -0.94
C SER A 41 -10.20 -15.48 0.11
N HIS A 42 -9.67 -14.46 0.81
CA HIS A 42 -10.37 -13.68 1.84
C HIS A 42 -10.70 -12.25 1.39
N LEU A 43 -10.46 -11.91 0.10
CA LEU A 43 -10.63 -10.56 -0.42
C LEU A 43 -12.10 -10.30 -0.76
N ASP A 44 -12.73 -9.40 0.00
CA ASP A 44 -14.09 -8.90 -0.31
C ASP A 44 -14.07 -7.81 -1.39
N GLY A 45 -12.99 -7.02 -1.45
CA GLY A 45 -12.83 -5.96 -2.44
C GLY A 45 -11.51 -5.21 -2.29
N ALA A 46 -11.06 -4.65 -3.41
CA ALA A 46 -9.89 -3.78 -3.47
C ALA A 46 -10.07 -2.69 -4.52
N PHE A 47 -9.46 -1.54 -4.27
CA PHE A 47 -9.31 -0.45 -5.22
C PHE A 47 -7.91 0.13 -5.11
N MET A 48 -7.23 0.25 -6.25
CA MET A 48 -5.87 0.78 -6.30
C MET A 48 -5.70 1.67 -7.52
N GLY A 49 -5.15 2.86 -7.32
CA GLY A 49 -4.95 3.80 -8.40
C GLY A 49 -3.85 4.82 -8.11
N THR A 50 -3.26 5.34 -9.17
CA THR A 50 -2.25 6.40 -9.11
C THR A 50 -2.63 7.55 -10.01
N PHE A 51 -2.18 8.73 -9.63
CA PHE A 51 -2.22 9.93 -10.44
C PHE A 51 -0.84 10.57 -10.48
N LEU A 52 -0.38 10.95 -11.65
CA LEU A 52 0.90 11.60 -11.86
C LEU A 52 0.69 12.85 -12.70
N ALA A 53 1.35 13.95 -12.31
CA ALA A 53 1.40 15.18 -13.05
C ALA A 53 2.85 15.68 -13.18
N LYS A 54 3.25 16.09 -14.37
CA LYS A 54 4.61 16.57 -14.66
C LYS A 54 4.60 17.93 -15.31
N LYS A 55 5.52 18.79 -14.90
CA LYS A 55 5.80 20.07 -15.53
C LYS A 55 7.16 20.60 -15.07
N ASP A 56 7.97 21.13 -16.02
CA ASP A 56 9.22 21.88 -15.73
C ASP A 56 10.19 21.20 -14.75
N GLY A 57 10.31 19.87 -14.85
CA GLY A 57 11.15 19.07 -13.95
C GLY A 57 10.47 18.69 -12.63
N TRP A 58 9.28 19.20 -12.32
CA TRP A 58 8.46 18.74 -11.22
C TRP A 58 7.65 17.52 -11.60
N THR A 59 7.53 16.59 -10.66
CA THR A 59 6.65 15.43 -10.74
C THR A 59 5.83 15.39 -9.46
N LEU A 60 4.51 15.43 -9.58
CA LEU A 60 3.58 15.18 -8.47
C LEU A 60 3.00 13.78 -8.65
N PHE A 61 3.04 12.98 -7.61
CA PHE A 61 2.56 11.60 -7.62
C PHE A 61 1.64 11.37 -6.43
N ALA A 62 0.46 10.82 -6.69
CA ALA A 62 -0.48 10.38 -5.68
C ALA A 62 -0.80 8.90 -5.89
N ASP A 63 -0.88 8.12 -4.81
CA ASP A 63 -1.18 6.69 -4.83
C ASP A 63 -2.21 6.36 -3.76
N ILE A 64 -3.21 5.56 -4.10
CA ILE A 64 -4.25 5.08 -3.18
C ILE A 64 -4.33 3.56 -3.29
N VAL A 65 -4.31 2.91 -2.14
CA VAL A 65 -4.59 1.48 -1.96
C VAL A 65 -5.70 1.34 -0.93
N TRP A 66 -6.76 0.65 -1.29
CA TRP A 66 -7.79 0.24 -0.37
C TRP A 66 -8.07 -1.25 -0.57
N SER A 67 -8.16 -2.00 0.54
CA SER A 67 -8.56 -3.41 0.52
C SER A 67 -9.38 -3.76 1.76
N LYS A 68 -10.26 -4.73 1.60
CA LYS A 68 -11.07 -5.34 2.64
C LYS A 68 -10.93 -6.86 2.56
N LEU A 69 -10.47 -7.45 3.66
CA LEU A 69 -10.32 -8.89 3.83
C LEU A 69 -11.27 -9.37 4.93
N SER A 70 -11.95 -10.47 4.72
CA SER A 70 -12.80 -11.10 5.74
C SER A 70 -12.48 -12.58 5.88
N ALA A 71 -12.39 -13.03 7.12
CA ALA A 71 -12.20 -14.44 7.47
C ALA A 71 -13.28 -14.87 8.46
N ASP A 72 -14.04 -15.90 8.07
CA ASP A 72 -15.04 -16.53 8.91
C ASP A 72 -14.56 -17.93 9.34
N LYS A 73 -14.48 -18.18 10.63
CA LYS A 73 -14.27 -19.51 11.18
C LYS A 73 -15.54 -19.99 11.88
N SER A 74 -16.27 -20.87 11.25
CA SER A 74 -17.27 -21.70 11.92
C SER A 74 -16.54 -22.91 12.53
N LEU A 75 -16.61 -23.06 13.84
CA LEU A 75 -16.21 -24.31 14.49
C LEU A 75 -17.39 -25.27 14.29
N ASP A 76 -17.20 -26.33 13.50
CA ASP A 76 -18.22 -27.28 13.02
C ASP A 76 -18.91 -28.14 14.11
N TRP A 77 -18.95 -27.68 15.34
CA TRP A 77 -19.70 -28.32 16.44
C TRP A 77 -20.89 -27.45 16.81
N THR A 78 -22.07 -28.04 16.74
CA THR A 78 -23.35 -27.39 17.10
C THR A 78 -23.25 -26.75 18.50
N GLY A 79 -23.27 -25.42 18.54
CA GLY A 79 -23.26 -24.63 19.76
C GLY A 79 -21.98 -23.87 20.09
N LEU A 80 -20.92 -23.97 19.29
CA LEU A 80 -19.70 -23.19 19.48
C LEU A 80 -19.82 -21.79 18.85
N PRO A 81 -19.10 -20.77 19.41
CA PRO A 81 -19.14 -19.43 18.89
C PRO A 81 -18.58 -19.36 17.46
N GLN A 82 -19.26 -18.61 16.59
CA GLN A 82 -18.73 -18.21 15.30
C GLN A 82 -17.83 -16.98 15.49
N LEU A 83 -16.62 -17.06 14.97
CA LEU A 83 -15.68 -15.95 14.97
C LEU A 83 -15.57 -15.42 13.55
N SER A 84 -15.92 -14.15 13.33
CA SER A 84 -15.63 -13.43 12.10
C SER A 84 -14.64 -12.30 12.36
N ALA A 85 -13.66 -12.15 11.49
CA ALA A 85 -12.68 -11.09 11.54
C ALA A 85 -12.63 -10.38 10.18
N THR A 86 -12.75 -9.07 10.19
CA THR A 86 -12.61 -8.23 8.99
C THR A 86 -11.47 -7.26 9.19
N GLN A 87 -10.57 -7.20 8.22
CA GLN A 87 -9.49 -6.21 8.15
C GLN A 87 -9.72 -5.28 6.97
N LYS A 88 -9.65 -3.97 7.21
CA LYS A 88 -9.64 -2.95 6.16
C LYS A 88 -8.30 -2.23 6.21
N LEU A 89 -7.64 -2.15 5.07
CA LEU A 89 -6.40 -1.40 4.87
C LEU A 89 -6.68 -0.24 3.92
N PHE A 90 -6.24 0.95 4.32
CA PHE A 90 -6.21 2.13 3.46
C PHE A 90 -4.82 2.76 3.52
N ILE A 91 -4.22 2.98 2.37
CA ILE A 91 -2.94 3.68 2.22
C ILE A 91 -3.14 4.80 1.20
N ALA A 92 -2.72 6.02 1.56
CA ALA A 92 -2.67 7.14 0.64
C ALA A 92 -1.29 7.79 0.72
N SER A 93 -0.63 7.94 -0.43
CA SER A 93 0.67 8.62 -0.52
C SER A 93 0.57 9.82 -1.46
N GLY A 94 1.16 10.94 -1.05
CA GLY A 94 1.32 12.14 -1.87
C GLY A 94 2.78 12.55 -1.88
N ILE A 95 3.40 12.61 -3.06
CA ILE A 95 4.84 12.82 -3.24
C ILE A 95 5.07 13.89 -4.28
N ALA A 96 5.94 14.85 -3.98
CA ALA A 96 6.48 15.81 -4.94
C ALA A 96 7.94 15.45 -5.22
N GLY A 97 8.32 15.39 -6.49
CA GLY A 97 9.66 15.14 -6.96
C GLY A 97 10.20 16.28 -7.81
N TYR A 98 11.50 16.49 -7.77
CA TYR A 98 12.18 17.41 -8.65
C TYR A 98 13.33 16.71 -9.35
N ARG A 99 13.41 16.86 -10.69
CA ARG A 99 14.40 16.23 -11.52
C ARG A 99 15.80 16.67 -11.15
N LEU A 100 16.69 15.71 -10.93
CA LEU A 100 18.10 15.94 -10.73
C LEU A 100 18.82 16.13 -12.08
N PRO A 101 19.87 16.98 -12.13
CA PRO A 101 20.62 17.24 -13.35
C PRO A 101 21.62 16.09 -13.64
N VAL A 102 21.12 14.85 -13.69
CA VAL A 102 21.90 13.63 -13.91
C VAL A 102 21.27 12.77 -15.00
N GLY A 103 22.09 11.99 -15.70
CA GLY A 103 21.66 11.10 -16.77
C GLY A 103 21.66 11.74 -18.16
N GLY A 104 21.14 11.00 -19.15
CA GLY A 104 21.05 11.36 -20.55
C GLY A 104 19.62 11.41 -21.05
N PRO A 105 19.41 11.53 -22.37
CA PRO A 105 18.08 11.54 -22.97
C PRO A 105 17.22 10.34 -22.53
N GLY A 106 15.99 10.60 -22.11
CA GLY A 106 15.05 9.57 -21.66
C GLY A 106 15.26 9.09 -20.23
N PHE A 107 16.27 9.57 -19.50
CA PHE A 107 16.56 9.21 -18.11
C PHE A 107 16.18 10.38 -17.20
N ASP A 108 15.15 10.21 -16.40
CA ASP A 108 14.63 11.17 -15.43
C ASP A 108 14.75 10.59 -14.03
N LEU A 109 15.72 11.07 -13.26
CA LEU A 109 15.84 10.77 -11.83
C LEU A 109 15.40 11.99 -11.04
N SER A 110 14.43 11.82 -10.16
CA SER A 110 13.91 12.89 -9.29
C SER A 110 14.17 12.55 -7.82
N ALA A 111 14.64 13.54 -7.06
CA ALA A 111 14.58 13.49 -5.60
C ALA A 111 13.14 13.79 -5.16
N THR A 112 12.63 13.03 -4.22
CA THR A 112 11.22 13.08 -3.83
C THR A 112 11.07 13.33 -2.33
N ALA A 113 10.01 14.06 -1.98
CA ALA A 113 9.54 14.26 -0.61
C ALA A 113 8.02 14.25 -0.58
N GLY A 114 7.44 13.77 0.50
CA GLY A 114 5.99 13.70 0.62
C GLY A 114 5.53 13.07 1.92
N PHE A 115 4.36 12.47 1.86
CA PHE A 115 3.76 11.80 3.00
C PHE A 115 3.09 10.48 2.59
N ARG A 116 2.97 9.58 3.57
CA ARG A 116 2.20 8.34 3.48
C ARG A 116 1.27 8.25 4.68
N TYR A 117 -0.03 8.26 4.43
CA TYR A 117 -1.06 7.99 5.41
C TYR A 117 -1.46 6.52 5.34
N GLN A 118 -1.54 5.87 6.50
CA GLN A 118 -2.01 4.50 6.60
C GLN A 118 -3.10 4.40 7.66
N ARG A 119 -4.15 3.63 7.36
CA ARG A 119 -5.23 3.32 8.29
C ARG A 119 -5.56 1.84 8.22
N LEU A 120 -5.52 1.19 9.38
CA LEU A 120 -5.90 -0.18 9.61
C LEU A 120 -7.16 -0.21 10.47
N THR A 121 -8.16 -0.96 10.05
CA THR A 121 -9.37 -1.22 10.85
C THR A 121 -9.51 -2.72 11.01
N PHE A 122 -9.65 -3.16 12.24
CA PHE A 122 -9.89 -4.56 12.59
C PHE A 122 -11.25 -4.65 13.27
N ASP A 123 -12.20 -5.33 12.63
CA ASP A 123 -13.52 -5.62 13.16
C ASP A 123 -13.58 -7.10 13.53
N THR A 124 -13.84 -7.42 14.79
CA THR A 124 -13.97 -8.80 15.28
C THR A 124 -15.36 -8.99 15.85
N ASN A 125 -16.08 -10.00 15.36
CA ASN A 125 -17.39 -10.38 15.84
C ASN A 125 -17.36 -11.82 16.36
N ILE A 126 -17.83 -12.02 17.57
CA ILE A 126 -18.02 -13.32 18.19
C ILE A 126 -19.51 -13.48 18.45
N SER A 127 -20.14 -14.49 17.84
CA SER A 127 -21.54 -14.81 18.11
C SER A 127 -21.66 -16.26 18.60
N SER A 128 -22.50 -16.49 19.62
CA SER A 128 -22.77 -17.84 20.11
C SER A 128 -24.06 -18.36 19.47
N GLY A 129 -24.01 -19.59 18.93
CA GLY A 129 -25.19 -20.23 18.32
C GLY A 129 -26.24 -20.69 19.34
N LEU A 130 -25.89 -20.82 20.64
CA LEU A 130 -26.76 -21.33 21.70
C LEU A 130 -27.32 -20.24 22.63
N LEU A 131 -26.67 -19.13 22.75
CA LEU A 131 -27.09 -18.00 23.57
C LEU A 131 -27.14 -16.73 22.71
N PRO A 132 -28.11 -15.83 22.88
CA PRO A 132 -28.16 -14.57 22.13
C PRO A 132 -27.09 -13.58 22.62
N ILE A 133 -25.84 -14.04 22.69
CA ILE A 133 -24.69 -13.23 23.09
C ILE A 133 -23.85 -13.00 21.84
N SER A 134 -23.78 -11.73 21.41
CA SER A 134 -22.84 -11.28 20.40
C SER A 134 -21.90 -10.24 21.02
N PHE A 135 -20.61 -10.39 20.78
CA PHE A 135 -19.60 -9.42 21.14
C PHE A 135 -18.97 -8.89 19.84
N SER A 136 -19.04 -7.56 19.65
CA SER A 136 -18.43 -6.90 18.51
C SER A 136 -17.40 -5.89 19.03
N GLN A 137 -16.20 -5.94 18.49
CA GLN A 137 -15.14 -4.98 18.77
C GLN A 137 -14.55 -4.47 17.48
N SER A 138 -14.45 -3.13 17.35
CA SER A 138 -13.73 -2.46 16.26
C SER A 138 -12.53 -1.72 16.84
N ASP A 139 -11.38 -1.87 16.23
CA ASP A 139 -10.15 -1.14 16.56
C ASP A 139 -9.59 -0.47 15.32
N VAL A 140 -9.30 0.82 15.39
CA VAL A 140 -8.78 1.62 14.29
C VAL A 140 -7.41 2.15 14.69
N LYS A 141 -6.43 1.96 13.82
CA LYS A 141 -5.09 2.54 13.93
C LYS A 141 -4.80 3.33 12.67
N GLU A 142 -4.37 4.56 12.86
CA GLU A 142 -4.02 5.44 11.75
C GLU A 142 -2.79 6.27 12.08
N TRP A 143 -1.98 6.53 11.07
CA TRP A 143 -0.77 7.34 11.20
C TRP A 143 -0.38 7.98 9.88
N LEU A 144 0.42 9.05 9.98
CA LEU A 144 0.95 9.80 8.85
C LEU A 144 2.47 9.85 8.97
N ASP A 145 3.15 9.41 7.94
CA ASP A 145 4.61 9.37 7.84
C ASP A 145 5.12 10.38 6.83
N PRO A 146 6.10 11.24 7.16
CA PRO A 146 6.90 11.91 6.15
C PRO A 146 7.76 10.87 5.42
N VAL A 147 7.89 11.01 4.09
CA VAL A 147 8.69 10.11 3.25
C VAL A 147 9.60 10.90 2.32
N PHE A 148 10.81 10.37 2.09
CA PHE A 148 11.81 10.92 1.19
C PHE A 148 12.36 9.81 0.32
N GLY A 149 12.68 10.09 -0.94
CA GLY A 149 13.11 9.03 -1.84
C GLY A 149 13.64 9.51 -3.18
N LEU A 150 13.70 8.55 -4.10
CA LEU A 150 14.11 8.75 -5.48
C LEU A 150 13.07 8.10 -6.41
N LEU A 151 12.67 8.83 -7.43
CA LEU A 151 11.82 8.34 -8.52
C LEU A 151 12.63 8.33 -9.81
N LEU A 152 12.80 7.17 -10.40
CA LEU A 152 13.40 6.97 -11.70
C LEU A 152 12.30 6.72 -12.73
N GLN A 153 12.37 7.44 -13.85
CA GLN A 153 11.58 7.19 -15.04
C GLN A 153 12.55 7.13 -16.23
N TYR A 154 12.59 6.00 -16.89
CA TYR A 154 13.52 5.77 -18.01
C TYR A 154 12.77 5.31 -19.24
N ARG A 155 12.86 6.10 -20.31
CA ARG A 155 12.36 5.76 -21.64
C ARG A 155 13.41 4.92 -22.38
N ILE A 156 13.16 3.63 -22.49
CA ILE A 156 14.05 2.70 -23.20
C ILE A 156 13.99 2.98 -24.71
N ASN A 157 12.78 3.17 -25.22
CA ASN A 157 12.50 3.58 -26.60
C ASN A 157 11.08 4.20 -26.67
N ASP A 158 10.52 4.42 -27.86
CA ASP A 158 9.20 5.04 -28.04
C ASP A 158 8.05 4.23 -27.43
N LYS A 159 8.24 2.93 -27.24
CA LYS A 159 7.20 2.02 -26.72
C LYS A 159 7.48 1.52 -25.31
N TRP A 160 8.74 1.25 -24.97
CA TRP A 160 9.10 0.65 -23.69
C TRP A 160 9.64 1.68 -22.72
N PHE A 161 9.17 1.61 -21.50
CA PHE A 161 9.66 2.45 -20.40
C PHE A 161 9.81 1.64 -19.10
N LEU A 162 10.65 2.13 -18.20
CA LEU A 162 10.89 1.59 -16.88
C LEU A 162 10.64 2.69 -15.86
N ASN A 163 9.88 2.36 -14.82
CA ASN A 163 9.72 3.21 -13.65
C ASN A 163 10.20 2.50 -12.40
N ALA A 164 10.86 3.23 -11.51
CA ALA A 164 11.22 2.73 -10.19
C ALA A 164 11.09 3.84 -9.14
N LEU A 165 10.62 3.49 -7.96
CA LEU A 165 10.58 4.36 -6.79
C LEU A 165 11.22 3.62 -5.61
N ALA A 166 12.04 4.33 -4.85
CA ALA A 166 12.49 3.89 -3.54
C ALA A 166 12.34 5.04 -2.56
N ASP A 167 11.66 4.82 -1.44
CA ASP A 167 11.50 5.81 -0.39
C ASP A 167 11.68 5.21 1.01
N ILE A 168 11.99 6.08 1.95
CA ILE A 168 12.12 5.80 3.38
C ILE A 168 11.44 6.92 4.18
N GLY A 169 10.84 6.59 5.30
CA GLY A 169 10.08 7.56 6.09
C GLY A 169 9.73 7.07 7.48
N GLY A 170 8.78 7.75 8.11
CA GLY A 170 8.34 7.50 9.48
C GLY A 170 9.15 8.29 10.49
N PHE A 171 10.40 7.90 10.76
CA PHE A 171 11.34 8.57 11.67
C PHE A 171 10.78 8.86 13.06
N GLY A 172 9.79 8.09 13.51
CA GLY A 172 9.11 8.29 14.79
C GLY A 172 8.03 9.38 14.80
N VAL A 173 7.65 9.94 13.64
CA VAL A 173 6.54 10.93 13.54
C VAL A 173 5.21 10.19 13.62
N GLY A 174 4.97 9.23 12.75
CA GLY A 174 3.85 8.29 12.78
C GLY A 174 4.36 6.89 13.10
N SER A 175 4.98 6.22 12.14
CA SER A 175 5.68 4.96 12.34
C SER A 175 7.15 5.17 12.78
N LYS A 176 7.78 4.15 13.35
CA LYS A 176 9.22 4.16 13.60
C LYS A 176 9.98 4.19 12.29
N LEU A 177 9.52 3.38 11.35
CA LEU A 177 10.09 3.26 10.02
C LEU A 177 9.02 2.82 9.03
N THR A 178 8.99 3.46 7.87
CA THR A 178 8.32 2.95 6.67
C THR A 178 9.30 3.02 5.50
N SER A 179 9.28 2.03 4.63
CA SER A 179 10.05 2.09 3.38
C SER A 179 9.28 1.39 2.26
N GLN A 180 9.41 1.92 1.07
CA GLN A 180 8.77 1.36 -0.11
C GLN A 180 9.75 1.28 -1.26
N GLY A 181 9.64 0.20 -2.01
CA GLY A 181 10.27 0.08 -3.31
C GLY A 181 9.30 -0.48 -4.32
N PHE A 182 9.29 0.07 -5.52
CA PHE A 182 8.69 -0.60 -6.67
C PHE A 182 9.55 -0.43 -7.93
N VAL A 183 9.44 -1.37 -8.83
CA VAL A 183 10.01 -1.33 -10.17
C VAL A 183 8.99 -1.88 -11.15
N SER A 184 8.86 -1.25 -12.31
CA SER A 184 7.95 -1.70 -13.38
C SER A 184 8.54 -1.52 -14.74
N LEU A 185 8.19 -2.44 -15.65
CA LEU A 185 8.41 -2.34 -17.06
C LEU A 185 7.06 -2.09 -17.74
N GLY A 186 6.98 -1.02 -18.51
CA GLY A 186 5.76 -0.59 -19.19
C GLY A 186 5.88 -0.57 -20.70
N TYR A 187 4.71 -0.63 -21.35
CA TYR A 187 4.57 -0.59 -22.79
C TYR A 187 3.48 0.39 -23.21
N ASN A 188 3.81 1.34 -24.07
CA ASN A 188 2.89 2.28 -24.69
C ASN A 188 2.23 1.64 -25.91
N TRP A 189 0.93 1.36 -25.81
CA TRP A 189 0.11 0.85 -26.91
C TRP A 189 -0.21 1.95 -27.91
N THR A 190 -0.53 3.12 -27.37
CA THR A 190 -0.81 4.37 -28.09
C THR A 190 -0.17 5.54 -27.33
N GLU A 191 -0.32 6.76 -27.84
CA GLU A 191 0.09 7.97 -27.10
C GLU A 191 -0.71 8.18 -25.81
N ALA A 192 -1.96 7.67 -25.75
CA ALA A 192 -2.87 7.84 -24.62
C ALA A 192 -2.92 6.63 -23.67
N TRP A 193 -2.52 5.42 -24.09
CA TRP A 193 -2.70 4.21 -23.27
C TRP A 193 -1.40 3.42 -23.13
N SER A 194 -1.13 3.04 -21.90
CA SER A 194 -0.02 2.13 -21.57
C SER A 194 -0.43 1.08 -20.55
N THR A 195 0.38 0.03 -20.48
CA THR A 195 0.31 -0.99 -19.42
C THR A 195 1.68 -1.18 -18.82
N ALA A 196 1.75 -1.53 -17.54
CA ALA A 196 3.01 -1.90 -16.91
C ALA A 196 2.83 -3.08 -15.97
N ILE A 197 3.83 -3.94 -15.93
CA ILE A 197 3.97 -5.01 -14.95
C ILE A 197 5.18 -4.72 -14.08
N GLY A 198 5.08 -5.02 -12.80
CA GLY A 198 6.17 -4.76 -11.88
C GLY A 198 6.05 -5.51 -10.57
N TYR A 199 6.92 -5.13 -9.64
CA TYR A 199 6.93 -5.64 -8.28
C TYR A 199 7.01 -4.48 -7.30
N ARG A 200 6.21 -4.53 -6.23
CA ARG A 200 6.17 -3.52 -5.16
C ARG A 200 6.33 -4.20 -3.82
N ALA A 201 7.08 -3.56 -2.92
CA ALA A 201 7.21 -3.94 -1.52
C ALA A 201 7.06 -2.70 -0.65
N LEU A 202 6.27 -2.81 0.40
CA LEU A 202 6.04 -1.78 1.41
C LEU A 202 6.28 -2.37 2.79
N TYR A 203 7.30 -1.91 3.47
CA TYR A 203 7.60 -2.21 4.88
C TYR A 203 7.05 -1.13 5.80
N THR A 204 6.51 -1.53 6.95
CA THR A 204 6.04 -0.62 7.99
C THR A 204 6.34 -1.19 9.37
N ASP A 205 7.00 -0.40 10.21
CA ASP A 205 7.18 -0.65 11.65
C ASP A 205 6.46 0.46 12.45
N TYR A 206 5.23 0.17 12.85
CA TYR A 206 4.39 1.07 13.63
C TYR A 206 4.14 0.52 15.01
N GLN A 207 4.27 1.38 16.03
CA GLN A 207 3.94 1.06 17.41
C GLN A 207 3.16 2.21 18.04
N SER A 208 2.01 1.90 18.63
CA SER A 208 1.24 2.82 19.44
C SER A 208 1.18 2.31 20.87
N VAL A 209 1.69 3.09 21.82
CA VAL A 209 1.64 2.80 23.26
C VAL A 209 0.82 3.87 23.93
N THR A 210 -0.51 3.69 23.95
CA THR A 210 -1.42 4.65 24.60
C THR A 210 -1.61 4.32 26.09
N SER A 211 -1.47 3.05 26.47
CA SER A 211 -1.42 2.55 27.84
C SER A 211 -0.86 1.12 27.85
N PRO A 212 -0.41 0.57 29.00
CA PRO A 212 0.05 -0.82 29.05
C PRO A 212 -0.99 -1.85 28.60
N SER A 213 -2.27 -1.47 28.56
CA SER A 213 -3.38 -2.32 28.11
C SER A 213 -3.80 -2.04 26.66
N ALA A 214 -3.19 -1.07 25.97
CA ALA A 214 -3.52 -0.64 24.61
C ALA A 214 -2.26 -0.54 23.72
N ASP A 215 -1.26 -1.38 23.98
CA ASP A 215 -0.07 -1.51 23.10
C ASP A 215 -0.49 -2.20 21.80
N PHE A 216 -0.18 -1.55 20.66
CA PHE A 216 -0.38 -2.09 19.33
C PHE A 216 0.95 -2.04 18.57
N ARG A 217 1.35 -3.16 17.99
CA ARG A 217 2.55 -3.29 17.17
C ARG A 217 2.18 -3.87 15.82
N TYR A 218 2.71 -3.23 14.78
CA TYR A 218 2.50 -3.63 13.40
C TYR A 218 3.83 -3.53 12.65
N THR A 219 4.52 -4.65 12.52
CA THR A 219 5.78 -4.73 11.78
C THR A 219 5.56 -5.70 10.64
N THR A 220 5.29 -5.16 9.44
CA THR A 220 4.88 -5.97 8.29
C THR A 220 5.54 -5.50 7.01
N THR A 221 5.71 -6.45 6.10
CA THR A 221 6.02 -6.22 4.70
C THR A 221 4.86 -6.70 3.85
N ILE A 222 4.26 -5.79 3.09
CA ILE A 222 3.28 -6.12 2.05
C ILE A 222 4.03 -6.08 0.74
N HIS A 223 4.03 -7.18 -0.02
CA HIS A 223 4.81 -7.25 -1.25
C HIS A 223 4.15 -8.14 -2.29
N GLY A 224 4.52 -7.95 -3.56
CA GLY A 224 4.05 -8.79 -4.64
C GLY A 224 4.10 -8.12 -6.00
N PRO A 225 3.81 -8.87 -7.07
CA PRO A 225 3.68 -8.34 -8.41
C PRO A 225 2.44 -7.47 -8.56
N PHE A 226 2.51 -6.51 -9.47
CA PHE A 226 1.36 -5.69 -9.86
C PHE A 226 1.26 -5.56 -11.38
N LEU A 227 0.06 -5.31 -11.85
CA LEU A 227 -0.26 -4.99 -13.24
C LEU A 227 -1.08 -3.71 -13.27
N SER A 228 -0.72 -2.75 -14.13
CA SER A 228 -1.42 -1.48 -14.27
C SER A 228 -1.84 -1.21 -15.71
N VAL A 229 -2.91 -0.42 -15.84
CA VAL A 229 -3.34 0.22 -17.08
C VAL A 229 -3.39 1.72 -16.82
N ALA A 230 -2.73 2.50 -17.65
CA ALA A 230 -2.63 3.95 -17.52
C ALA A 230 -3.19 4.68 -18.75
N TYR A 231 -3.78 5.85 -18.47
CA TYR A 231 -4.24 6.82 -19.46
C TYR A 231 -3.46 8.12 -19.31
N HIS A 232 -2.88 8.60 -20.41
CA HIS A 232 -2.08 9.82 -20.53
C HIS A 232 -2.88 10.92 -21.23
N PHE A 233 -2.84 12.17 -20.73
CA PHE A 233 -3.60 13.30 -21.27
C PHE A 233 -2.97 14.67 -20.99
#